data_ebe4f2b72da8f3641da519dae5fa850e
#
_entry.id   ebe4f2b72da8f3641da519dae5fa850e
#
_cell.length_a   1.000
_cell.length_b   1.000
_cell.length_c   1.000
_cell.angle_alpha   90.00
_cell.angle_beta   90.00
_cell.angle_gamma   90.00
#
_symmetry.space_group_name_H-M   'P 1'
#
loop_
_entity.id
_entity.type
_entity.pdbx_description
1 polymer ?
#
loop_
_entity_poly.entity_id
_entity_poly.type
_entity_poly.pdbx_seq_one_letter_code
_entity_poly.pdbx_strand_id
1 'polypeptide(L)'
;MYKRQSLDDVIACAKADLDALQSGGVDGVLVTNELSIPYEKKVSGVTLGAMGMVVGALKEHFTVPYGVEAIYDGDATMEICAATGAAFTRCLFTGAWAGDLGLVDRDVAKTLRLKAALRLDELKLFYFVTSEGEVYLNDRSYPDIARSMLFNCRPDALVVGGAAAGVGPGGELLEEVRAAAKGVPVVCGTGCKKETVAQILNNCDGAFVGTTFKKDGVFENRVDARRVKEFMDTVKQMRGNA
;
A
#
# COMPACT_ATOMS: atom_id res chain seq x y z
N MET A 1 8.44 -10.00 22.11
CA MET A 1 9.90 -10.21 22.01
C MET A 1 10.21 -10.57 20.55
N TYR A 2 10.64 -9.60 19.74
CA TYR A 2 10.98 -9.83 18.34
C TYR A 2 12.17 -10.78 18.27
N LYS A 3 12.01 -11.93 17.60
CA LYS A 3 13.15 -12.78 17.28
C LYS A 3 14.07 -11.97 16.37
N ARG A 4 15.31 -11.75 16.77
CA ARG A 4 16.35 -11.19 15.89
C ARG A 4 16.54 -12.18 14.74
N GLN A 5 15.96 -11.86 13.60
CA GLN A 5 16.21 -12.58 12.35
C GLN A 5 17.47 -11.99 11.71
N SER A 6 18.27 -12.82 11.10
CA SER A 6 19.34 -12.34 10.23
C SER A 6 18.73 -11.70 8.98
N LEU A 7 19.45 -10.82 8.30
CA LEU A 7 18.96 -10.25 7.03
C LEU A 7 18.76 -11.35 5.97
N ASP A 8 19.59 -12.39 5.98
CA ASP A 8 19.45 -13.54 5.09
C ASP A 8 18.14 -14.29 5.33
N ASP A 9 17.74 -14.47 6.61
CA ASP A 9 16.45 -15.07 6.95
C ASP A 9 15.29 -14.20 6.43
N VAL A 10 15.40 -12.88 6.55
CA VAL A 10 14.39 -11.94 6.05
C VAL A 10 14.27 -12.02 4.53
N ILE A 11 15.41 -12.07 3.81
CA ILE A 11 15.44 -12.22 2.35
C ILE A 11 14.82 -13.56 1.93
N ALA A 12 15.20 -14.67 2.56
CA ALA A 12 14.65 -15.97 2.28
C ALA A 12 13.13 -16.01 2.51
N CYS A 13 12.69 -15.38 3.59
CA CYS A 13 11.30 -15.18 3.90
C CYS A 13 10.57 -14.37 2.83
N ALA A 14 11.08 -13.20 2.48
CA ALA A 14 10.47 -12.33 1.49
C ALA A 14 10.36 -13.00 0.11
N LYS A 15 11.40 -13.76 -0.28
CA LYS A 15 11.39 -14.56 -1.52
C LYS A 15 10.27 -15.58 -1.53
N ALA A 16 10.12 -16.36 -0.47
CA ALA A 16 9.07 -17.37 -0.39
C ALA A 16 7.66 -16.74 -0.40
N ASP A 17 7.47 -15.56 0.23
CA ASP A 17 6.21 -14.82 0.16
C ASP A 17 5.95 -14.27 -1.25
N LEU A 18 6.98 -13.76 -1.93
CA LEU A 18 6.87 -13.31 -3.32
C LEU A 18 6.46 -14.43 -4.26
N ASP A 19 7.11 -15.60 -4.15
CA ASP A 19 6.79 -16.79 -4.95
C ASP A 19 5.33 -17.23 -4.71
N ALA A 20 4.88 -17.22 -3.46
CA ALA A 20 3.50 -17.56 -3.09
C ALA A 20 2.47 -16.57 -3.66
N LEU A 21 2.76 -15.27 -3.61
CA LEU A 21 1.90 -14.23 -4.18
C LEU A 21 1.79 -14.37 -5.71
N GLN A 22 2.93 -14.46 -6.41
CA GLN A 22 2.97 -14.51 -7.87
C GLN A 22 2.35 -15.81 -8.40
N SER A 23 2.64 -16.96 -7.77
CA SER A 23 2.02 -18.24 -8.16
C SER A 23 0.49 -18.24 -7.92
N GLY A 24 0.00 -17.47 -6.97
CA GLY A 24 -1.43 -17.26 -6.74
C GLY A 24 -2.10 -16.34 -7.77
N GLY A 25 -1.30 -15.59 -8.54
CA GLY A 25 -1.76 -14.78 -9.68
C GLY A 25 -2.14 -13.35 -9.33
N VAL A 26 -1.46 -12.72 -8.37
CA VAL A 26 -1.64 -11.27 -8.07
C VAL A 26 -1.18 -10.41 -9.25
N ASP A 27 -1.77 -9.22 -9.39
CA ASP A 27 -1.46 -8.28 -10.49
C ASP A 27 -0.22 -7.42 -10.19
N GLY A 28 0.17 -7.31 -8.93
CA GLY A 28 1.33 -6.55 -8.48
C GLY A 28 1.66 -6.86 -7.03
N VAL A 29 2.85 -6.47 -6.58
CA VAL A 29 3.33 -6.70 -5.22
C VAL A 29 3.83 -5.39 -4.62
N LEU A 30 3.46 -5.09 -3.38
CA LEU A 30 3.99 -3.98 -2.61
C LEU A 30 4.89 -4.52 -1.49
N VAL A 31 6.14 -4.09 -1.46
CA VAL A 31 7.10 -4.43 -0.40
C VAL A 31 7.13 -3.29 0.61
N THR A 32 6.91 -3.60 1.88
CA THR A 32 6.86 -2.62 2.97
C THR A 32 7.64 -3.10 4.18
N ASN A 33 7.94 -2.19 5.11
CA ASN A 33 8.48 -2.52 6.43
C ASN A 33 7.39 -2.90 7.45
N GLU A 34 6.39 -3.68 7.02
CA GLU A 34 5.14 -3.99 7.73
C GLU A 34 5.34 -4.51 9.16
N LEU A 35 6.36 -5.31 9.41
CA LEU A 35 6.63 -5.86 10.75
C LEU A 35 7.57 -4.99 11.62
N SER A 36 7.90 -3.77 11.17
CA SER A 36 8.71 -2.82 11.95
C SER A 36 7.85 -2.02 12.95
N ILE A 37 7.02 -2.71 13.71
CA ILE A 37 6.09 -2.10 14.68
C ILE A 37 6.81 -1.82 16.02
N PRO A 38 6.63 -0.63 16.65
CA PRO A 38 5.88 0.53 16.15
C PRO A 38 6.60 1.24 15.00
N TYR A 39 5.82 1.76 14.04
CA TYR A 39 6.40 2.45 12.89
C TYR A 39 7.04 3.78 13.27
N GLU A 40 8.14 4.12 12.58
CA GLU A 40 8.81 5.40 12.72
C GLU A 40 8.20 6.42 11.74
N LYS A 41 7.86 7.62 12.21
CA LYS A 41 7.42 8.72 11.32
C LYS A 41 8.52 9.18 10.37
N LYS A 42 9.77 8.92 10.74
CA LYS A 42 10.96 9.06 9.91
C LYS A 42 11.79 7.79 10.02
N VAL A 43 11.84 7.05 8.93
CA VAL A 43 12.46 5.73 8.89
C VAL A 43 13.98 5.86 9.05
N SER A 44 14.56 5.02 9.90
CA SER A 44 16.00 5.00 10.13
C SER A 44 16.78 4.53 8.89
N GLY A 45 18.02 5.02 8.72
CA GLY A 45 18.89 4.57 7.64
C GLY A 45 19.17 3.05 7.67
N VAL A 46 19.11 2.43 8.86
CA VAL A 46 19.27 0.97 9.00
C VAL A 46 18.06 0.24 8.40
N THR A 47 16.84 0.68 8.72
CA THR A 47 15.61 0.10 8.14
C THR A 47 15.58 0.29 6.63
N LEU A 48 15.88 1.50 6.15
CA LEU A 48 15.91 1.81 4.72
C LEU A 48 16.96 0.97 3.97
N GLY A 49 18.16 0.84 4.55
CA GLY A 49 19.22 -0.01 4.00
C GLY A 49 18.82 -1.48 3.93
N ALA A 50 18.22 -2.01 5.00
CA ALA A 50 17.70 -3.39 5.02
C ALA A 50 16.62 -3.62 3.96
N MET A 51 15.66 -2.70 3.83
CA MET A 51 14.65 -2.75 2.77
C MET A 51 15.27 -2.77 1.38
N GLY A 52 16.26 -1.89 1.13
CA GLY A 52 16.99 -1.86 -0.14
C GLY A 52 17.67 -3.18 -0.46
N MET A 53 18.31 -3.81 0.53
CA MET A 53 18.94 -5.13 0.36
C MET A 53 17.92 -6.23 0.06
N VAL A 54 16.78 -6.23 0.76
CA VAL A 54 15.70 -7.20 0.50
C VAL A 54 15.16 -7.02 -0.91
N VAL A 55 14.76 -5.81 -1.31
CA VAL A 55 14.20 -5.57 -2.66
C VAL A 55 15.24 -5.85 -3.74
N GLY A 56 16.50 -5.49 -3.51
CA GLY A 56 17.60 -5.79 -4.43
C GLY A 56 17.79 -7.29 -4.65
N ALA A 57 17.72 -8.10 -3.58
CA ALA A 57 17.80 -9.56 -3.67
C ALA A 57 16.58 -10.19 -4.37
N LEU A 58 15.42 -9.52 -4.34
CA LEU A 58 14.19 -9.98 -5.01
C LEU A 58 14.08 -9.52 -6.47
N LYS A 59 14.92 -8.57 -6.92
CA LYS A 59 14.73 -7.85 -8.18
C LYS A 59 14.50 -8.75 -9.39
N GLU A 60 15.34 -9.78 -9.55
CA GLU A 60 15.26 -10.73 -10.65
C GLU A 60 14.12 -11.77 -10.50
N HIS A 61 13.42 -11.76 -9.37
CA HIS A 61 12.32 -12.68 -9.09
C HIS A 61 10.94 -12.07 -9.31
N PHE A 62 10.84 -10.75 -9.48
CA PHE A 62 9.56 -10.12 -9.81
C PHE A 62 9.13 -10.43 -11.23
N THR A 63 7.96 -11.03 -11.38
CA THR A 63 7.31 -11.32 -12.68
C THR A 63 6.11 -10.42 -12.94
N VAL A 64 5.72 -9.61 -11.93
CA VAL A 64 4.65 -8.61 -11.98
C VAL A 64 5.22 -7.25 -11.52
N PRO A 65 4.57 -6.13 -11.83
CA PRO A 65 4.97 -4.83 -11.31
C PRO A 65 5.10 -4.83 -9.79
N TYR A 66 6.14 -4.21 -9.28
CA TYR A 66 6.32 -4.07 -7.83
C TYR A 66 6.41 -2.62 -7.39
N GLY A 67 5.88 -2.39 -6.21
CA GLY A 67 5.99 -1.15 -5.46
C GLY A 67 6.82 -1.33 -4.20
N VAL A 68 7.29 -0.22 -3.64
CA VAL A 68 7.99 -0.19 -2.34
C VAL A 68 7.46 0.97 -1.52
N GLU A 69 7.21 0.75 -0.24
CA GLU A 69 6.75 1.79 0.70
C GLU A 69 7.55 1.70 2.01
N ALA A 70 8.19 2.78 2.41
CA ALA A 70 8.64 3.00 3.78
C ALA A 70 7.47 3.62 4.56
N ILE A 71 6.75 2.79 5.32
CA ILE A 71 5.50 3.15 5.98
C ILE A 71 5.69 4.43 6.80
N TYR A 72 4.77 5.39 6.67
CA TYR A 72 4.75 6.72 7.26
C TYR A 72 5.84 7.70 6.78
N ASP A 73 6.84 7.32 6.01
CA ASP A 73 7.89 8.23 5.56
C ASP A 73 7.88 8.42 4.04
N GLY A 74 7.19 9.46 3.57
CA GLY A 74 7.05 9.76 2.15
C GLY A 74 8.38 10.10 1.48
N ASP A 75 9.31 10.78 2.17
CA ASP A 75 10.63 11.11 1.61
C ASP A 75 11.50 9.84 1.49
N ALA A 76 11.57 9.02 2.55
CA ALA A 76 12.26 7.73 2.51
C ALA A 76 11.65 6.78 1.47
N THR A 77 10.32 6.85 1.28
CA THR A 77 9.64 6.11 0.21
C THR A 77 10.13 6.54 -1.18
N MET A 78 10.31 7.84 -1.44
CA MET A 78 10.89 8.30 -2.72
C MET A 78 12.33 7.80 -2.89
N GLU A 79 13.15 7.88 -1.85
CA GLU A 79 14.55 7.45 -1.88
C GLU A 79 14.67 5.94 -2.15
N ILE A 80 13.88 5.11 -1.47
CA ILE A 80 13.91 3.65 -1.68
C ILE A 80 13.34 3.26 -3.06
N CYS A 81 12.31 3.94 -3.56
CA CYS A 81 11.80 3.72 -4.90
C CYS A 81 12.84 4.05 -5.97
N ALA A 82 13.61 5.13 -5.79
CA ALA A 82 14.72 5.48 -6.68
C ALA A 82 15.83 4.42 -6.68
N ALA A 83 16.20 3.94 -5.49
CA ALA A 83 17.25 2.93 -5.34
C ALA A 83 16.88 1.57 -5.92
N THR A 84 15.60 1.22 -5.89
CA THR A 84 15.11 -0.11 -6.26
C THR A 84 14.49 -0.18 -7.65
N GLY A 85 14.03 0.93 -8.21
CA GLY A 85 13.32 0.99 -9.49
C GLY A 85 11.86 0.53 -9.37
N ALA A 86 11.22 0.79 -8.24
CA ALA A 86 9.80 0.49 -8.02
C ALA A 86 8.91 1.20 -9.06
N ALA A 87 7.85 0.51 -9.53
CA ALA A 87 6.91 1.06 -10.50
C ALA A 87 5.81 1.92 -9.85
N PHE A 88 5.48 1.64 -8.60
CA PHE A 88 4.45 2.36 -7.85
C PHE A 88 4.77 2.40 -6.36
N THR A 89 4.09 3.28 -5.66
CA THR A 89 4.11 3.33 -4.20
C THR A 89 2.84 3.95 -3.66
N ARG A 90 2.58 3.76 -2.37
CA ARG A 90 1.53 4.44 -1.62
C ARG A 90 2.13 5.05 -0.35
N CYS A 91 1.56 6.13 0.14
CA CYS A 91 1.88 6.67 1.47
C CYS A 91 0.89 7.78 1.83
N LEU A 92 0.93 8.22 3.09
CA LEU A 92 0.34 9.49 3.53
C LEU A 92 1.20 10.64 2.97
N PHE A 93 1.02 11.02 1.71
CA PHE A 93 1.84 12.06 1.07
C PHE A 93 1.40 13.48 1.37
N THR A 94 0.16 13.68 1.82
CA THR A 94 -0.41 15.01 2.02
C THR A 94 -1.28 15.06 3.27
N GLY A 95 -1.49 16.27 3.78
CA GLY A 95 -2.36 16.54 4.91
C GLY A 95 -1.69 16.44 6.27
N ALA A 96 -2.47 16.79 7.29
CA ALA A 96 -2.09 16.60 8.68
C ALA A 96 -3.02 15.57 9.33
N TRP A 97 -2.45 14.65 10.07
CA TRP A 97 -3.14 13.49 10.65
C TRP A 97 -2.80 13.37 12.14
N ALA A 98 -3.73 12.85 12.91
CA ALA A 98 -3.52 12.50 14.32
C ALA A 98 -3.93 11.05 14.57
N GLY A 99 -3.11 10.30 15.28
CA GLY A 99 -3.36 8.90 15.61
C GLY A 99 -2.38 8.39 16.66
N ASP A 100 -2.25 7.07 16.73
CA ASP A 100 -1.44 6.38 17.75
C ASP A 100 0.04 6.78 17.73
N LEU A 101 0.56 7.18 16.57
CA LEU A 101 1.93 7.68 16.41
C LEU A 101 2.05 9.21 16.62
N GLY A 102 1.00 9.85 17.13
CA GLY A 102 0.93 11.30 17.31
C GLY A 102 0.63 12.04 16.01
N LEU A 103 1.08 13.29 15.92
CA LEU A 103 0.84 14.13 14.74
C LEU A 103 1.74 13.72 13.58
N VAL A 104 1.11 13.59 12.41
CA VAL A 104 1.78 13.36 11.12
C VAL A 104 1.44 14.52 10.21
N ASP A 105 2.42 15.41 9.98
CA ASP A 105 2.31 16.57 9.10
C ASP A 105 3.11 16.33 7.84
N ARG A 106 2.52 16.57 6.65
CA ARG A 106 3.09 16.23 5.36
C ARG A 106 3.31 17.45 4.48
N ASP A 107 4.54 17.64 4.05
CA ASP A 107 4.92 18.60 3.01
C ASP A 107 4.94 17.90 1.64
N VAL A 108 3.77 17.81 1.02
CA VAL A 108 3.63 17.18 -0.32
C VAL A 108 4.47 17.89 -1.37
N ALA A 109 4.65 19.21 -1.26
CA ALA A 109 5.43 19.96 -2.22
C ALA A 109 6.92 19.59 -2.15
N LYS A 110 7.45 19.36 -0.94
CA LYS A 110 8.80 18.86 -0.74
C LYS A 110 8.95 17.45 -1.32
N THR A 111 8.04 16.54 -1.01
CA THR A 111 8.08 15.15 -1.52
C THR A 111 7.99 15.09 -3.04
N LEU A 112 7.14 15.90 -3.69
CA LEU A 112 7.07 15.95 -5.16
C LEU A 112 8.33 16.56 -5.80
N ARG A 113 8.97 17.56 -5.16
CA ARG A 113 10.26 18.08 -5.62
C ARG A 113 11.37 17.04 -5.48
N LEU A 114 11.35 16.25 -4.40
CA LEU A 114 12.28 15.13 -4.22
C LEU A 114 12.06 14.07 -5.31
N LYS A 115 10.80 13.69 -5.62
CA LYS A 115 10.46 12.81 -6.73
C LYS A 115 11.10 13.29 -8.04
N ALA A 116 10.93 14.57 -8.36
CA ALA A 116 11.50 15.16 -9.58
C ALA A 116 13.05 15.18 -9.55
N ALA A 117 13.65 15.53 -8.43
CA ALA A 117 15.13 15.55 -8.26
C ALA A 117 15.74 14.16 -8.43
N LEU A 118 15.03 13.11 -7.99
CA LEU A 118 15.40 11.71 -8.15
C LEU A 118 15.04 11.14 -9.55
N ARG A 119 14.45 11.94 -10.43
CA ARG A 119 14.00 11.54 -11.79
C ARG A 119 13.06 10.33 -11.78
N LEU A 120 12.13 10.32 -10.86
CA LEU A 120 11.12 9.27 -10.72
C LEU A 120 9.85 9.58 -11.53
N ASP A 121 9.99 10.03 -12.79
CA ASP A 121 8.88 10.51 -13.61
C ASP A 121 7.81 9.44 -13.81
N GLU A 122 8.21 8.19 -13.99
CA GLU A 122 7.31 7.06 -14.22
C GLU A 122 6.73 6.44 -12.94
N LEU A 123 7.27 6.78 -11.76
CA LEU A 123 6.78 6.24 -10.49
C LEU A 123 5.35 6.69 -10.22
N LYS A 124 4.44 5.74 -10.05
CA LYS A 124 3.02 5.98 -9.75
C LYS A 124 2.80 6.17 -8.25
N LEU A 125 2.15 7.27 -7.88
CA LEU A 125 1.90 7.64 -6.49
C LEU A 125 0.43 7.45 -6.13
N PHE A 126 0.17 6.58 -5.15
CA PHE A 126 -1.16 6.30 -4.61
C PHE A 126 -1.33 7.01 -3.26
N TYR A 127 -2.27 7.92 -3.17
CA TYR A 127 -2.45 8.80 -2.01
C TYR A 127 -3.59 8.32 -1.12
N PHE A 128 -3.33 8.20 0.17
CA PHE A 128 -4.38 7.89 1.13
C PHE A 128 -5.34 9.05 1.30
N VAL A 129 -6.63 8.80 1.09
CA VAL A 129 -7.76 9.67 1.45
C VAL A 129 -8.18 9.42 2.88
N THR A 130 -8.16 8.15 3.30
CA THR A 130 -8.35 7.70 4.69
C THR A 130 -7.25 6.71 5.05
N SER A 131 -6.83 6.70 6.31
CA SER A 131 -5.82 5.79 6.87
C SER A 131 -6.39 4.96 8.01
N GLU A 132 -5.67 3.86 8.34
CA GLU A 132 -6.01 2.94 9.42
C GLU A 132 -5.44 3.43 10.73
N GLY A 133 -5.86 4.05 11.59
CA GLY A 133 -5.24 4.47 12.86
C GLY A 133 -4.95 5.97 12.94
N GLU A 134 -5.20 6.71 11.86
CA GLU A 134 -5.09 8.18 11.87
C GLU A 134 -6.36 8.82 11.34
N VAL A 135 -6.68 9.97 11.93
CA VAL A 135 -7.76 10.85 11.49
C VAL A 135 -7.16 12.08 10.80
N TYR A 136 -7.69 12.43 9.64
CA TYR A 136 -7.34 13.67 8.94
C TYR A 136 -7.85 14.88 9.75
N LEU A 137 -6.96 15.82 10.07
CA LEU A 137 -7.28 16.95 10.94
C LEU A 137 -7.98 18.10 10.18
N ASN A 138 -9.19 17.84 9.70
CA ASN A 138 -10.08 18.89 9.17
C ASN A 138 -11.52 18.36 9.11
N ASP A 139 -12.48 19.28 8.91
CA ASP A 139 -13.92 19.00 8.89
C ASP A 139 -14.48 18.74 7.48
N ARG A 140 -13.61 18.64 6.45
CA ARG A 140 -14.05 18.35 5.08
C ARG A 140 -14.50 16.91 4.94
N SER A 141 -15.49 16.67 4.08
CA SER A 141 -15.87 15.32 3.70
C SER A 141 -14.72 14.62 2.93
N TYR A 142 -14.67 13.30 2.98
CA TYR A 142 -13.66 12.53 2.20
C TYR A 142 -13.76 12.75 0.69
N PRO A 143 -14.96 12.87 0.08
CA PRO A 143 -15.08 13.31 -1.31
C PRO A 143 -14.46 14.70 -1.58
N ASP A 144 -14.58 15.67 -0.66
CA ASP A 144 -13.96 16.99 -0.80
C ASP A 144 -12.43 16.93 -0.66
N ILE A 145 -11.93 16.09 0.23
CA ILE A 145 -10.51 15.80 0.38
C ILE A 145 -9.98 15.20 -0.92
N ALA A 146 -10.65 14.20 -1.48
CA ALA A 146 -10.30 13.57 -2.75
C ALA A 146 -10.23 14.59 -3.89
N ARG A 147 -11.28 15.42 -4.07
CA ARG A 147 -11.30 16.51 -5.07
C ARG A 147 -10.12 17.47 -4.91
N SER A 148 -9.80 17.84 -3.67
CA SER A 148 -8.68 18.72 -3.36
C SER A 148 -7.34 18.09 -3.68
N MET A 149 -7.15 16.80 -3.37
CA MET A 149 -5.94 16.04 -3.72
C MET A 149 -5.74 15.97 -5.24
N LEU A 150 -6.79 15.68 -6.00
CA LEU A 150 -6.74 15.66 -7.47
C LEU A 150 -6.28 16.99 -8.06
N PHE A 151 -6.76 18.08 -7.51
CA PHE A 151 -6.40 19.43 -8.00
C PHE A 151 -4.96 19.81 -7.63
N ASN A 152 -4.57 19.60 -6.35
CA ASN A 152 -3.31 20.12 -5.82
C ASN A 152 -2.12 19.16 -6.01
N CYS A 153 -2.36 17.85 -6.02
CA CYS A 153 -1.29 16.84 -5.89
C CYS A 153 -1.21 15.88 -7.08
N ARG A 154 -2.27 15.80 -7.88
CA ARG A 154 -2.35 14.92 -9.07
C ARG A 154 -1.90 13.48 -8.80
N PRO A 155 -2.54 12.76 -7.87
CA PRO A 155 -2.24 11.37 -7.59
C PRO A 155 -2.51 10.49 -8.82
N ASP A 156 -1.76 9.39 -8.97
CA ASP A 156 -2.05 8.36 -9.97
C ASP A 156 -3.18 7.43 -9.52
N ALA A 157 -3.40 7.30 -8.21
CA ALA A 157 -4.56 6.63 -7.61
C ALA A 157 -4.86 7.20 -6.22
N LEU A 158 -6.11 7.03 -5.76
CA LEU A 158 -6.54 7.32 -4.40
C LEU A 158 -6.69 6.00 -3.63
N VAL A 159 -6.25 5.99 -2.38
CA VAL A 159 -6.37 4.83 -1.48
C VAL A 159 -7.35 5.15 -0.37
N VAL A 160 -8.33 4.26 -0.16
CA VAL A 160 -9.32 4.36 0.90
C VAL A 160 -9.07 3.22 1.89
N GLY A 161 -8.54 3.56 3.05
CA GLY A 161 -8.36 2.65 4.18
C GLY A 161 -9.64 2.47 4.99
N GLY A 162 -9.71 1.41 5.77
CA GLY A 162 -10.78 1.20 6.75
C GLY A 162 -10.48 1.86 8.09
N ALA A 163 -11.37 1.66 9.06
CA ALA A 163 -11.25 2.25 10.39
C ALA A 163 -10.13 1.63 11.26
N ALA A 164 -9.66 0.43 10.90
CA ALA A 164 -8.58 -0.27 11.59
C ALA A 164 -7.94 -1.31 10.65
N ALA A 165 -6.76 -1.79 11.00
CA ALA A 165 -6.06 -2.85 10.26
C ALA A 165 -6.96 -4.09 10.07
N GLY A 166 -7.10 -4.56 8.84
CA GLY A 166 -7.95 -5.70 8.49
C GLY A 166 -9.46 -5.43 8.48
N VAL A 167 -9.89 -4.20 8.77
CA VAL A 167 -11.27 -3.74 8.62
C VAL A 167 -11.35 -2.91 7.33
N GLY A 168 -12.11 -3.37 6.36
CA GLY A 168 -12.28 -2.67 5.08
C GLY A 168 -13.09 -1.38 5.23
N PRO A 169 -12.91 -0.42 4.30
CA PRO A 169 -13.78 0.74 4.22
C PRO A 169 -15.20 0.28 3.87
N GLY A 170 -16.22 1.03 4.34
CA GLY A 170 -17.60 0.79 3.93
C GLY A 170 -17.79 0.99 2.42
N GLY A 171 -18.71 0.23 1.83
CA GLY A 171 -19.00 0.34 0.38
C GLY A 171 -19.44 1.74 -0.02
N GLU A 172 -20.22 2.41 0.82
CA GLU A 172 -20.67 3.79 0.63
C GLU A 172 -19.50 4.77 0.52
N LEU A 173 -18.51 4.67 1.41
CA LEU A 173 -17.31 5.52 1.37
C LEU A 173 -16.50 5.32 0.08
N LEU A 174 -16.34 4.06 -0.36
CA LEU A 174 -15.64 3.76 -1.62
C LEU A 174 -16.39 4.38 -2.82
N GLU A 175 -17.71 4.24 -2.86
CA GLU A 175 -18.56 4.80 -3.91
C GLU A 175 -18.49 6.34 -3.93
N GLU A 176 -18.61 7.00 -2.78
CA GLU A 176 -18.50 8.45 -2.66
C GLU A 176 -17.14 8.98 -3.13
N VAL A 177 -16.04 8.35 -2.70
CA VAL A 177 -14.69 8.74 -3.13
C VAL A 177 -14.50 8.47 -4.62
N ARG A 178 -14.99 7.35 -5.14
CA ARG A 178 -14.94 7.02 -6.58
C ARG A 178 -15.69 8.04 -7.42
N ALA A 179 -16.87 8.45 -7.00
CA ALA A 179 -17.64 9.50 -7.68
C ALA A 179 -16.89 10.85 -7.69
N ALA A 180 -16.14 11.15 -6.63
CA ALA A 180 -15.33 12.36 -6.53
C ALA A 180 -14.01 12.29 -7.33
N ALA A 181 -13.50 11.09 -7.62
CA ALA A 181 -12.19 10.83 -8.21
C ALA A 181 -12.08 11.18 -9.71
N LYS A 182 -13.20 11.45 -10.39
CA LYS A 182 -13.23 11.92 -11.80
C LYS A 182 -12.40 11.04 -12.77
N GLY A 183 -12.43 9.72 -12.58
CA GLY A 183 -11.71 8.76 -13.42
C GLY A 183 -10.29 8.43 -12.98
N VAL A 184 -9.76 9.06 -11.91
CA VAL A 184 -8.54 8.57 -11.25
C VAL A 184 -8.90 7.29 -10.49
N PRO A 185 -8.09 6.21 -10.60
CA PRO A 185 -8.39 4.95 -9.92
C PRO A 185 -8.51 5.10 -8.41
N VAL A 186 -9.48 4.38 -7.83
CA VAL A 186 -9.68 4.27 -6.38
C VAL A 186 -9.35 2.84 -5.95
N VAL A 187 -8.52 2.71 -4.92
CA VAL A 187 -8.02 1.43 -4.43
C VAL A 187 -8.41 1.24 -2.97
N CYS A 188 -8.97 0.10 -2.64
CA CYS A 188 -9.19 -0.31 -1.25
C CYS A 188 -7.83 -0.55 -0.57
N GLY A 189 -7.52 0.18 0.50
CA GLY A 189 -6.22 0.17 1.18
C GLY A 189 -6.02 -1.01 2.11
N THR A 190 -7.11 -1.54 2.67
CA THR A 190 -7.07 -2.59 3.71
C THR A 190 -8.37 -3.36 3.81
N GLY A 191 -8.33 -4.52 4.49
CA GLY A 191 -9.52 -5.27 4.90
C GLY A 191 -10.28 -5.96 3.77
N CYS A 192 -9.73 -6.04 2.56
CA CYS A 192 -10.33 -6.80 1.47
C CYS A 192 -10.14 -8.31 1.75
N LYS A 193 -11.26 -9.04 1.84
CA LYS A 193 -11.32 -10.47 2.13
C LYS A 193 -11.98 -11.20 0.96
N LYS A 194 -11.79 -12.53 0.89
CA LYS A 194 -12.43 -13.38 -0.14
C LYS A 194 -13.96 -13.22 -0.16
N GLU A 195 -14.56 -13.10 1.01
CA GLU A 195 -16.02 -12.97 1.20
C GLU A 195 -16.54 -11.59 0.77
N THR A 196 -15.70 -10.56 0.80
CA THR A 196 -16.10 -9.17 0.53
C THR A 196 -15.52 -8.62 -0.77
N VAL A 197 -14.60 -9.34 -1.43
CA VAL A 197 -13.88 -8.84 -2.62
C VAL A 197 -14.83 -8.42 -3.74
N ALA A 198 -15.91 -9.17 -3.97
CA ALA A 198 -16.90 -8.83 -4.99
C ALA A 198 -17.57 -7.47 -4.70
N GLN A 199 -18.01 -7.27 -3.47
CA GLN A 199 -18.62 -6.01 -3.06
C GLN A 199 -17.63 -4.84 -3.13
N ILE A 200 -16.38 -5.05 -2.69
CA ILE A 200 -15.34 -4.02 -2.70
C ILE A 200 -14.99 -3.62 -4.14
N LEU A 201 -14.71 -4.59 -5.02
CA LEU A 201 -14.30 -4.31 -6.40
C LEU A 201 -15.44 -3.79 -7.30
N ASN A 202 -16.70 -3.89 -6.89
CA ASN A 202 -17.80 -3.16 -7.55
C ASN A 202 -17.70 -1.64 -7.32
N ASN A 203 -17.09 -1.21 -6.20
CA ASN A 203 -17.01 0.18 -5.78
C ASN A 203 -15.61 0.79 -5.88
N CYS A 204 -14.60 0.02 -6.31
CA CYS A 204 -13.23 0.52 -6.53
C CYS A 204 -12.53 -0.26 -7.66
N ASP A 205 -11.37 0.21 -8.07
CA ASP A 205 -10.63 -0.30 -9.24
C ASP A 205 -9.56 -1.32 -8.85
N GLY A 206 -9.30 -1.50 -7.57
CA GLY A 206 -8.30 -2.45 -7.05
C GLY A 206 -8.28 -2.52 -5.53
N ALA A 207 -7.45 -3.40 -5.00
CA ALA A 207 -7.26 -3.54 -3.56
C ALA A 207 -5.83 -3.94 -3.19
N PHE A 208 -5.32 -3.37 -2.09
CA PHE A 208 -4.16 -3.91 -1.39
C PHE A 208 -4.63 -5.00 -0.42
N VAL A 209 -4.03 -6.18 -0.52
CA VAL A 209 -4.43 -7.36 0.26
C VAL A 209 -3.21 -7.93 0.96
N GLY A 210 -3.20 -7.90 2.28
CA GLY A 210 -2.11 -8.42 3.11
C GLY A 210 -2.55 -9.63 3.94
N THR A 211 -3.12 -9.39 5.12
CA THR A 211 -3.47 -10.41 6.12
C THR A 211 -4.36 -11.53 5.58
N THR A 212 -5.26 -11.24 4.65
CA THR A 212 -6.11 -12.24 3.98
C THR A 212 -5.30 -13.34 3.30
N PHE A 213 -4.14 -13.03 2.76
CA PHE A 213 -3.25 -13.97 2.08
C PHE A 213 -2.34 -14.76 3.02
N LYS A 214 -2.25 -14.34 4.29
CA LYS A 214 -1.41 -15.02 5.27
C LYS A 214 -2.05 -16.33 5.73
N LYS A 215 -1.21 -17.30 6.11
CA LYS A 215 -1.65 -18.56 6.70
C LYS A 215 -2.57 -18.27 7.89
N ASP A 216 -3.71 -18.94 7.93
CA ASP A 216 -4.75 -18.81 8.95
C ASP A 216 -5.34 -17.38 9.10
N GLY A 217 -5.03 -16.45 8.19
CA GLY A 217 -5.44 -15.05 8.29
C GLY A 217 -4.77 -14.30 9.44
N VAL A 218 -3.62 -14.75 9.90
CA VAL A 218 -2.84 -14.16 10.99
C VAL A 218 -1.74 -13.27 10.40
N PHE A 219 -1.67 -12.03 10.83
CA PHE A 219 -0.82 -10.97 10.27
C PHE A 219 0.67 -11.34 10.23
N GLU A 220 1.18 -11.98 11.28
CA GLU A 220 2.59 -12.36 11.42
C GLU A 220 2.98 -13.61 10.63
N ASN A 221 1.99 -14.35 10.15
CA ASN A 221 2.25 -15.59 9.42
C ASN A 221 2.75 -15.30 7.99
N ARG A 222 3.28 -16.35 7.38
CA ARG A 222 3.75 -16.35 5.98
C ARG A 222 2.57 -16.34 5.01
N VAL A 223 2.80 -15.89 3.78
CA VAL A 223 1.82 -15.98 2.70
C VAL A 223 1.52 -17.45 2.39
N ASP A 224 0.24 -17.77 2.25
CA ASP A 224 -0.27 -19.07 1.82
C ASP A 224 -0.72 -18.97 0.36
N ALA A 225 0.03 -19.58 -0.55
CA ALA A 225 -0.24 -19.55 -2.00
C ALA A 225 -1.65 -20.06 -2.36
N ARG A 226 -2.20 -21.01 -1.58
CA ARG A 226 -3.57 -21.51 -1.78
C ARG A 226 -4.60 -20.40 -1.50
N ARG A 227 -4.42 -19.64 -0.42
CA ARG A 227 -5.32 -18.52 -0.07
C ARG A 227 -5.26 -17.42 -1.13
N VAL A 228 -4.06 -17.11 -1.62
CA VAL A 228 -3.88 -16.16 -2.73
C VAL A 228 -4.62 -16.64 -3.97
N LYS A 229 -4.40 -17.89 -4.37
CA LYS A 229 -5.05 -18.47 -5.55
C LYS A 229 -6.58 -18.46 -5.44
N GLU A 230 -7.14 -18.90 -4.32
CA GLU A 230 -8.58 -18.93 -4.09
C GLU A 230 -9.22 -17.53 -4.16
N PHE A 231 -8.52 -16.51 -3.65
CA PHE A 231 -8.96 -15.12 -3.76
C PHE A 231 -8.90 -14.64 -5.21
N MET A 232 -7.77 -14.85 -5.89
CA MET A 232 -7.58 -14.42 -7.27
C MET A 232 -8.46 -15.16 -8.28
N ASP A 233 -8.84 -16.41 -8.02
CA ASP A 233 -9.84 -17.13 -8.82
C ASP A 233 -11.20 -16.42 -8.75
N THR A 234 -11.61 -15.92 -7.57
CA THR A 234 -12.82 -15.11 -7.43
C THR A 234 -12.71 -13.80 -8.23
N VAL A 235 -11.57 -13.10 -8.14
CA VAL A 235 -11.32 -11.86 -8.90
C VAL A 235 -11.38 -12.12 -10.42
N LYS A 236 -10.78 -13.21 -10.89
CA LYS A 236 -10.81 -13.60 -12.32
C LYS A 236 -12.23 -13.89 -12.81
N GLN A 237 -13.04 -14.57 -12.00
CA GLN A 237 -14.44 -14.81 -12.33
C GLN A 237 -15.21 -13.51 -12.49
N MET A 238 -14.99 -12.53 -11.61
CA MET A 238 -15.61 -11.21 -11.73
C MET A 238 -15.19 -10.49 -13.02
N ARG A 239 -13.89 -10.51 -13.35
CA ARG A 239 -13.37 -9.90 -14.59
C ARG A 239 -13.88 -10.57 -15.86
N GLY A 240 -14.12 -11.87 -15.83
CA GLY A 240 -14.69 -12.62 -16.95
C GLY A 240 -16.19 -12.43 -17.17
N ASN A 241 -16.88 -11.86 -16.18
CA ASN A 241 -18.30 -11.55 -16.21
C ASN A 241 -18.61 -10.05 -16.45
N ALA A 242 -17.60 -9.22 -16.67
CA ALA A 242 -17.70 -7.77 -16.85
C ALA A 242 -17.70 -7.34 -18.34
#